data_cd69a51365bce308d29c16296ee9c630
#
_entry.id   cd69a51365bce308d29c16296ee9c630
#
_cell.length_a   1.000
_cell.length_b   1.000
_cell.length_c   1.000
_cell.angle_alpha   90.00
_cell.angle_beta   90.00
_cell.angle_gamma   90.00
#
_symmetry.space_group_name_H-M   'P 1'
#
loop_
_entity.id
_entity.type
_entity.pdbx_description
1 polymer ?
#
loop_
_entity_poly.entity_id
_entity_poly.type
_entity_poly.pdbx_seq_one_letter_code
_entity_poly.pdbx_strand_id
1 'polypeptide(L)'
;MPVDTELCYTPARKLAQMIRARRISATELTRAFIAQIERVNPRVNAIVTFLPDEAIKAAKAMDRKKSRQGILAGLPIAFKDLVPTRGVRTTFGSPVFEHNVPQEDHALVERLRAEGVIVIGKTNTPEFGAGSQTFNKVFGATLNPYDLAKTCGGSSGGAAVAVACGMLPFADGSDLAASLRNPGNYCNVVGFRPTPGRVPAWPAANAWNTLSVLGPLARTVSDCALLFAAMSGPDPRAPTSIDEPGRAFLGSLRRDLSKVRVAWSRDLGGLPMDPRVSAVLEDRKQVFSALGCIVEEAEPDFAGATESFEALRALAFVQNHGALYRQHRDKLKDTVIWNIEQGLALTSEQIARAGSLRTELFHRMRRFLQRYDFLLCPVSQLPPYPVTEEWPRAIAGARMENYLDWMKSCYYITMTSHPAISVPAGFTGDDPALPVGLQIVGRYRDDIGVLQLAHAFERNTQFWKRRPAAAS
;
A
#
# COMPACT_ATOMS: atom_id res chain seq x y z
N MET A 1 13.85 0.63 29.70
CA MET A 1 14.65 -0.54 29.27
C MET A 1 15.17 -0.23 27.87
N PRO A 2 16.38 -0.68 27.49
CA PRO A 2 16.83 -0.50 26.12
C PRO A 2 15.84 -1.15 25.15
N VAL A 3 15.58 -0.51 24.00
CA VAL A 3 14.68 -1.03 22.97
C VAL A 3 15.35 -2.25 22.33
N ASP A 4 14.67 -3.39 22.32
CA ASP A 4 15.12 -4.56 21.54
C ASP A 4 14.80 -4.33 20.07
N THR A 5 15.67 -3.56 19.40
CA THR A 5 15.52 -3.20 18.00
C THR A 5 15.55 -4.43 17.08
N GLU A 6 16.31 -5.48 17.42
CA GLU A 6 16.37 -6.71 16.62
C GLU A 6 15.03 -7.45 16.64
N LEU A 7 14.35 -7.45 17.80
CA LEU A 7 13.00 -8.02 17.90
C LEU A 7 12.01 -7.27 17.00
N CYS A 8 12.08 -5.92 16.98
CA CYS A 8 11.22 -5.06 16.14
C CYS A 8 11.44 -5.27 14.63
N TYR A 9 12.65 -5.67 14.22
CA TYR A 9 12.97 -5.97 12.82
C TYR A 9 12.84 -7.46 12.46
N THR A 10 12.52 -8.32 13.43
CA THR A 10 12.25 -9.75 13.14
C THR A 10 11.02 -9.86 12.23
N PRO A 11 11.07 -10.68 11.15
CA PRO A 11 9.93 -10.91 10.27
C PRO A 11 8.67 -11.34 11.02
N ALA A 12 7.50 -10.80 10.63
CA ALA A 12 6.21 -11.04 11.29
C ALA A 12 5.87 -12.54 11.38
N ARG A 13 6.17 -13.30 10.32
CA ARG A 13 5.97 -14.75 10.29
C ARG A 13 6.77 -15.46 11.38
N LYS A 14 8.01 -15.04 11.62
CA LYS A 14 8.86 -15.57 12.69
C LYS A 14 8.33 -15.15 14.07
N LEU A 15 7.91 -13.89 14.24
CA LEU A 15 7.29 -13.42 15.47
C LEU A 15 6.03 -14.22 15.82
N ALA A 16 5.14 -14.47 14.84
CA ALA A 16 3.96 -15.29 15.03
C ALA A 16 4.31 -16.73 15.48
N GLN A 17 5.36 -17.33 14.90
CA GLN A 17 5.87 -18.63 15.32
C GLN A 17 6.42 -18.62 16.76
N MET A 18 7.19 -17.58 17.13
CA MET A 18 7.74 -17.43 18.48
C MET A 18 6.64 -17.28 19.54
N ILE A 19 5.60 -16.47 19.25
CA ILE A 19 4.43 -16.32 20.14
C ILE A 19 3.68 -17.67 20.28
N ARG A 20 3.42 -18.34 19.16
CA ARG A 20 2.72 -19.66 19.18
C ARG A 20 3.50 -20.70 19.96
N ALA A 21 4.82 -20.73 19.81
CA ALA A 21 5.73 -21.61 20.54
C ALA A 21 6.00 -21.17 21.99
N ARG A 22 5.39 -20.08 22.45
CA ARG A 22 5.59 -19.46 23.77
C ARG A 22 7.06 -19.10 24.08
N ARG A 23 7.87 -18.87 23.05
CA ARG A 23 9.25 -18.39 23.19
C ARG A 23 9.31 -16.92 23.58
N ILE A 24 8.26 -16.18 23.26
CA ILE A 24 8.03 -14.81 23.67
C ILE A 24 6.53 -14.65 23.96
N SER A 25 6.17 -13.76 24.87
CA SER A 25 4.78 -13.40 25.16
C SER A 25 4.31 -12.29 24.22
N ALA A 26 2.99 -12.19 24.02
CA ALA A 26 2.41 -11.05 23.31
C ALA A 26 2.68 -9.74 24.05
N THR A 27 2.74 -9.76 25.39
CA THR A 27 3.04 -8.59 26.22
C THR A 27 4.49 -8.11 26.02
N GLU A 28 5.48 -9.02 25.99
CA GLU A 28 6.88 -8.64 25.72
C GLU A 28 7.03 -8.05 24.34
N LEU A 29 6.45 -8.69 23.31
CA LEU A 29 6.48 -8.18 21.95
C LEU A 29 5.81 -6.80 21.82
N THR A 30 4.61 -6.61 22.40
CA THR A 30 3.91 -5.35 22.35
C THR A 30 4.70 -4.23 23.03
N ARG A 31 5.35 -4.50 24.17
CA ARG A 31 6.24 -3.54 24.85
C ARG A 31 7.43 -3.14 23.98
N ALA A 32 8.05 -4.07 23.27
CA ALA A 32 9.16 -3.75 22.37
C ALA A 32 8.72 -2.80 21.25
N PHE A 33 7.55 -3.06 20.64
CA PHE A 33 7.00 -2.17 19.61
C PHE A 33 6.57 -0.81 20.16
N ILE A 34 5.98 -0.75 21.36
CA ILE A 34 5.65 0.52 22.04
C ILE A 34 6.93 1.36 22.23
N ALA A 35 7.99 0.78 22.80
CA ALA A 35 9.25 1.47 23.00
C ALA A 35 9.89 1.95 21.69
N GLN A 36 9.78 1.16 20.61
CA GLN A 36 10.24 1.57 19.29
C GLN A 36 9.40 2.73 18.71
N ILE A 37 8.08 2.72 18.89
CA ILE A 37 7.18 3.81 18.48
C ILE A 37 7.55 5.09 19.25
N GLU A 38 7.66 5.03 20.57
CA GLU A 38 8.01 6.18 21.40
C GLU A 38 9.36 6.81 21.01
N ARG A 39 10.34 5.98 20.63
CA ARG A 39 11.67 6.42 20.20
C ARG A 39 11.69 7.07 18.83
N VAL A 40 10.96 6.52 17.85
CA VAL A 40 11.12 6.87 16.43
C VAL A 40 10.01 7.78 15.92
N ASN A 41 8.78 7.57 16.36
CA ASN A 41 7.60 8.27 15.83
C ASN A 41 7.66 9.81 15.95
N PRO A 42 8.24 10.41 17.02
CA PRO A 42 8.40 11.87 17.11
C PRO A 42 9.20 12.48 15.95
N ARG A 43 10.08 11.70 15.30
CA ARG A 43 10.92 12.17 14.18
C ARG A 43 10.20 12.05 12.83
N VAL A 44 9.25 11.12 12.68
CA VAL A 44 8.67 10.76 11.38
C VAL A 44 7.15 10.96 11.28
N ASN A 45 6.46 11.10 12.41
CA ASN A 45 4.99 11.33 12.48
C ASN A 45 4.17 10.29 11.67
N ALA A 46 4.44 9.01 11.89
CA ALA A 46 3.81 7.92 11.15
C ALA A 46 2.56 7.34 11.83
N ILE A 47 2.57 7.26 13.18
CA ILE A 47 1.45 6.79 14.01
C ILE A 47 0.83 8.00 14.70
N VAL A 48 -0.43 8.31 14.38
CA VAL A 48 -1.08 9.58 14.74
C VAL A 48 -2.19 9.43 15.81
N THR A 49 -2.68 8.23 16.04
CA THR A 49 -3.43 7.84 17.24
C THR A 49 -2.68 6.67 17.85
N PHE A 50 -2.19 6.81 19.08
CA PHE A 50 -1.36 5.81 19.74
C PHE A 50 -2.05 5.31 21.00
N LEU A 51 -2.14 3.99 21.18
CA LEU A 51 -2.96 3.30 22.18
C LEU A 51 -2.10 2.30 23.00
N PRO A 52 -1.04 2.76 23.70
CA PRO A 52 -0.11 1.85 24.38
C PRO A 52 -0.75 1.06 25.51
N ASP A 53 -1.63 1.68 26.32
CA ASP A 53 -2.24 1.03 27.49
C ASP A 53 -3.25 -0.02 27.07
N GLU A 54 -4.09 0.29 26.08
CA GLU A 54 -5.07 -0.64 25.49
C GLU A 54 -4.36 -1.82 24.83
N ALA A 55 -3.28 -1.57 24.13
CA ALA A 55 -2.47 -2.61 23.49
C ALA A 55 -1.84 -3.55 24.55
N ILE A 56 -1.28 -3.01 25.63
CA ILE A 56 -0.74 -3.82 26.74
C ILE A 56 -1.85 -4.62 27.41
N LYS A 57 -3.04 -4.02 27.65
CA LYS A 57 -4.18 -4.73 28.22
C LYS A 57 -4.62 -5.90 27.32
N ALA A 58 -4.70 -5.67 26.02
CA ALA A 58 -5.05 -6.71 25.03
C ALA A 58 -3.98 -7.81 24.97
N ALA A 59 -2.70 -7.44 24.99
CA ALA A 59 -1.57 -8.39 25.00
C ALA A 59 -1.59 -9.30 26.25
N LYS A 60 -1.78 -8.73 27.43
CA LYS A 60 -1.92 -9.51 28.68
C LYS A 60 -3.13 -10.45 28.62
N ALA A 61 -4.25 -10.02 28.04
CA ALA A 61 -5.42 -10.87 27.85
C ALA A 61 -5.13 -12.04 26.87
N MET A 62 -4.37 -11.76 25.80
CA MET A 62 -3.93 -12.79 24.84
C MET A 62 -3.01 -13.83 25.52
N ASP A 63 -2.07 -13.40 26.35
CA ASP A 63 -1.15 -14.30 27.04
C ASP A 63 -1.84 -15.28 28.02
N ARG A 64 -2.97 -14.88 28.59
CA ARG A 64 -3.79 -15.73 29.50
C ARG A 64 -4.58 -16.82 28.77
N LYS A 65 -4.78 -16.70 27.44
CA LYS A 65 -5.52 -17.67 26.66
C LYS A 65 -4.73 -18.99 26.56
N LYS A 66 -5.42 -20.14 26.83
CA LYS A 66 -4.84 -21.47 26.67
C LYS A 66 -4.47 -21.76 25.21
N SER A 67 -5.34 -21.37 24.27
CA SER A 67 -5.11 -21.47 22.82
C SER A 67 -5.05 -20.07 22.21
N ARG A 68 -3.98 -19.79 21.46
CA ARG A 68 -3.81 -18.55 20.69
C ARG A 68 -4.30 -18.81 19.28
N GLN A 69 -5.60 -18.58 19.06
CA GLN A 69 -6.22 -18.75 17.75
C GLN A 69 -5.89 -17.58 16.83
N GLY A 70 -5.85 -17.86 15.52
CA GLY A 70 -5.54 -16.89 14.48
C GLY A 70 -4.07 -16.93 14.04
N ILE A 71 -3.85 -16.64 12.77
CA ILE A 71 -2.49 -16.66 12.17
C ILE A 71 -1.64 -15.46 12.57
N LEU A 72 -2.28 -14.41 13.07
CA LEU A 72 -1.64 -13.15 13.52
C LEU A 72 -1.68 -12.96 15.04
N ALA A 73 -2.06 -14.00 15.80
CA ALA A 73 -2.30 -13.91 17.24
C ALA A 73 -1.13 -13.28 17.99
N GLY A 74 -1.40 -12.15 18.65
CA GLY A 74 -0.44 -11.40 19.47
C GLY A 74 0.48 -10.45 18.71
N LEU A 75 0.34 -10.31 17.39
CA LEU A 75 1.10 -9.34 16.61
C LEU A 75 0.42 -7.95 16.67
N PRO A 76 1.18 -6.85 16.90
CA PRO A 76 0.62 -5.51 16.90
C PRO A 76 0.34 -5.01 15.47
N ILE A 77 -0.73 -4.21 15.34
CA ILE A 77 -1.10 -3.48 14.12
C ILE A 77 -1.62 -2.09 14.47
N ALA A 78 -1.30 -1.09 13.65
CA ALA A 78 -1.99 0.19 13.62
C ALA A 78 -2.70 0.31 12.27
N PHE A 79 -4.03 0.55 12.31
CA PHE A 79 -4.83 0.65 11.09
C PHE A 79 -4.67 2.02 10.43
N LYS A 80 -4.69 2.04 9.10
CA LYS A 80 -4.72 3.31 8.37
C LYS A 80 -5.88 4.18 8.85
N ASP A 81 -5.66 5.48 9.00
CA ASP A 81 -6.66 6.41 9.53
C ASP A 81 -7.83 6.71 8.55
N LEU A 82 -7.97 5.89 7.52
CA LEU A 82 -9.14 5.78 6.63
C LEU A 82 -10.05 4.58 6.97
N VAL A 83 -9.62 3.70 7.87
CA VAL A 83 -10.34 2.46 8.17
C VAL A 83 -11.10 2.63 9.49
N PRO A 84 -12.44 2.70 9.49
CA PRO A 84 -13.24 2.77 10.71
C PRO A 84 -12.88 1.65 11.68
N THR A 85 -12.49 2.03 12.90
CA THR A 85 -12.08 1.12 13.96
C THR A 85 -12.92 1.44 15.20
N ARG A 86 -13.80 0.54 15.60
CA ARG A 86 -14.72 0.76 16.72
C ARG A 86 -13.98 1.15 17.99
N GLY A 87 -14.41 2.27 18.59
CA GLY A 87 -13.86 2.80 19.83
C GLY A 87 -12.49 3.46 19.69
N VAL A 88 -11.95 3.59 18.46
CA VAL A 88 -10.66 4.23 18.19
C VAL A 88 -10.86 5.46 17.31
N ARG A 89 -10.34 6.61 17.76
CA ARG A 89 -10.39 7.85 16.98
C ARG A 89 -9.91 7.60 15.55
N THR A 90 -10.75 7.94 14.56
CA THR A 90 -10.51 7.75 13.13
C THR A 90 -10.93 9.02 12.40
N THR A 91 -9.96 9.80 11.95
CA THR A 91 -10.21 11.17 11.46
C THR A 91 -10.34 11.27 9.94
N PHE A 92 -10.00 10.21 9.20
CA PHE A 92 -9.87 10.24 7.74
C PHE A 92 -8.90 11.31 7.23
N GLY A 93 -8.01 11.81 8.11
CA GLY A 93 -7.11 12.93 7.84
C GLY A 93 -7.82 14.28 7.66
N SER A 94 -9.10 14.39 8.03
CA SER A 94 -9.93 15.57 7.81
C SER A 94 -10.30 16.29 9.11
N PRO A 95 -10.19 17.63 9.17
CA PRO A 95 -10.68 18.41 10.31
C PRO A 95 -12.19 18.22 10.59
N VAL A 96 -12.98 17.83 9.58
CA VAL A 96 -14.41 17.53 9.74
C VAL A 96 -14.64 16.36 10.71
N PHE A 97 -13.68 15.42 10.73
CA PHE A 97 -13.75 14.20 11.53
C PHE A 97 -12.69 14.15 12.65
N GLU A 98 -12.14 15.29 13.04
CA GLU A 98 -11.03 15.35 14.01
C GLU A 98 -11.32 14.58 15.32
N HIS A 99 -12.56 14.60 15.79
CA HIS A 99 -12.97 13.93 17.03
C HIS A 99 -13.84 12.69 16.81
N ASN A 100 -13.92 12.19 15.55
CA ASN A 100 -14.77 11.07 15.21
C ASN A 100 -14.26 9.76 15.84
N VAL A 101 -15.17 9.04 16.51
CA VAL A 101 -14.92 7.70 17.06
C VAL A 101 -15.99 6.76 16.50
N PRO A 102 -15.62 5.87 15.54
CA PRO A 102 -16.54 4.93 14.94
C PRO A 102 -17.22 4.00 15.97
N GLN A 103 -18.49 3.69 15.76
CA GLN A 103 -19.26 2.76 16.60
C GLN A 103 -19.19 1.33 16.10
N GLU A 104 -18.71 1.12 14.86
CA GLU A 104 -18.57 -0.18 14.20
C GLU A 104 -17.18 -0.34 13.62
N ASP A 105 -16.72 -1.59 13.54
CA ASP A 105 -15.48 -1.94 12.84
C ASP A 105 -15.73 -2.04 11.33
N HIS A 106 -14.77 -1.62 10.54
CA HIS A 106 -14.69 -2.00 9.12
C HIS A 106 -14.46 -3.51 9.00
N ALA A 107 -14.98 -4.18 7.95
CA ALA A 107 -14.82 -5.62 7.72
C ALA A 107 -13.35 -6.10 7.82
N LEU A 108 -12.40 -5.29 7.35
CA LEU A 108 -10.97 -5.54 7.52
C LEU A 108 -10.57 -5.63 8.99
N VAL A 109 -11.07 -4.73 9.83
CA VAL A 109 -10.74 -4.69 11.27
C VAL A 109 -11.34 -5.91 11.97
N GLU A 110 -12.61 -6.24 11.66
CA GLU A 110 -13.27 -7.45 12.18
C GLU A 110 -12.44 -8.71 11.90
N ARG A 111 -11.99 -8.87 10.63
CA ARG A 111 -11.18 -10.01 10.20
C ARG A 111 -9.86 -10.10 10.93
N LEU A 112 -9.12 -8.99 10.99
CA LEU A 112 -7.81 -8.97 11.63
C LEU A 112 -7.90 -9.13 13.14
N ARG A 113 -8.96 -8.60 13.79
CA ARG A 113 -9.26 -8.88 15.20
C ARG A 113 -9.56 -10.37 15.43
N ALA A 114 -10.32 -11.01 14.53
CA ALA A 114 -10.60 -12.44 14.59
C ALA A 114 -9.31 -13.29 14.43
N GLU A 115 -8.35 -12.82 13.64
CA GLU A 115 -7.03 -13.43 13.50
C GLU A 115 -6.05 -13.08 14.65
N GLY A 116 -6.53 -12.34 15.66
CA GLY A 116 -5.86 -12.14 16.94
C GLY A 116 -4.82 -11.03 16.98
N VAL A 117 -4.88 -10.03 16.08
CA VAL A 117 -4.00 -8.87 16.16
C VAL A 117 -4.25 -8.04 17.42
N ILE A 118 -3.23 -7.30 17.85
CA ILE A 118 -3.31 -6.32 18.91
C ILE A 118 -3.32 -4.93 18.28
N VAL A 119 -4.44 -4.20 18.42
CA VAL A 119 -4.55 -2.84 17.89
C VAL A 119 -3.71 -1.90 18.75
N ILE A 120 -2.73 -1.21 18.13
CA ILE A 120 -1.81 -0.31 18.83
C ILE A 120 -2.00 1.15 18.42
N GLY A 121 -2.82 1.43 17.40
CA GLY A 121 -3.09 2.80 16.97
C GLY A 121 -3.61 2.93 15.55
N LYS A 122 -3.41 4.16 15.01
CA LYS A 122 -3.75 4.53 13.62
C LYS A 122 -2.53 5.13 12.93
N THR A 123 -2.36 4.80 11.64
CA THR A 123 -1.27 5.36 10.80
C THR A 123 -1.77 6.54 9.98
N ASN A 124 -0.89 7.53 9.77
CA ASN A 124 -1.19 8.78 9.07
C ASN A 124 -1.53 8.57 7.59
N THR A 125 -2.37 9.45 7.04
CA THR A 125 -2.86 9.46 5.66
C THR A 125 -3.16 10.89 5.22
N PRO A 126 -3.09 11.26 3.93
CA PRO A 126 -3.69 12.51 3.48
C PRO A 126 -5.21 12.48 3.62
N GLU A 127 -5.84 13.63 3.69
CA GLU A 127 -7.30 13.77 3.82
C GLU A 127 -8.03 12.90 2.77
N PHE A 128 -8.90 12.00 3.24
CA PHE A 128 -9.64 11.00 2.43
C PHE A 128 -8.78 10.19 1.45
N GLY A 129 -7.48 10.11 1.69
CA GLY A 129 -6.55 9.45 0.79
C GLY A 129 -6.26 10.24 -0.49
N ALA A 130 -6.57 11.52 -0.54
CA ALA A 130 -6.38 12.37 -1.71
C ALA A 130 -4.92 12.80 -1.87
N GLY A 131 -4.23 12.19 -2.83
CA GLY A 131 -2.82 12.42 -3.16
C GLY A 131 -1.91 11.26 -2.75
N SER A 132 -0.69 11.27 -3.30
CA SER A 132 0.35 10.29 -2.96
C SER A 132 1.48 10.92 -2.16
N GLN A 133 1.14 11.90 -1.34
CA GLN A 133 1.95 12.47 -0.28
C GLN A 133 1.15 12.48 1.02
N THR A 134 1.76 12.02 2.11
CA THR A 134 1.06 11.86 3.39
C THR A 134 1.21 13.09 4.26
N PHE A 135 0.23 13.98 4.18
CA PHE A 135 0.03 15.12 5.07
C PHE A 135 -1.45 15.49 5.18
N ASN A 136 -1.83 16.08 6.30
CA ASN A 136 -3.18 16.60 6.53
C ASN A 136 -3.19 17.73 7.57
N LYS A 137 -4.31 18.44 7.68
CA LYS A 137 -4.46 19.58 8.61
C LYS A 137 -4.61 19.14 10.08
N VAL A 138 -4.91 17.86 10.36
CA VAL A 138 -5.11 17.35 11.73
C VAL A 138 -3.78 16.97 12.39
N PHE A 139 -2.90 16.31 11.63
CA PHE A 139 -1.68 15.69 12.19
C PHE A 139 -0.38 16.19 11.54
N GLY A 140 -0.44 16.95 10.46
CA GLY A 140 0.75 17.34 9.69
C GLY A 140 1.28 16.24 8.78
N ALA A 141 2.53 16.40 8.34
CA ALA A 141 3.18 15.50 7.39
C ALA A 141 3.86 14.32 8.06
N THR A 142 3.84 13.18 7.38
CA THR A 142 4.74 12.04 7.65
C THR A 142 5.99 12.16 6.79
N LEU A 143 7.15 12.06 7.41
CA LEU A 143 8.44 12.25 6.76
C LEU A 143 9.04 10.95 6.28
N ASN A 144 9.83 11.00 5.20
CA ASN A 144 10.51 9.82 4.67
C ASN A 144 11.63 9.38 5.65
N PRO A 145 11.69 8.10 6.04
CA PRO A 145 12.64 7.67 7.06
C PRO A 145 14.09 7.56 6.55
N TYR A 146 14.31 7.58 5.23
CA TYR A 146 15.65 7.60 4.61
C TYR A 146 16.20 9.03 4.46
N ASP A 147 15.31 10.02 4.26
CA ASP A 147 15.64 11.45 4.24
C ASP A 147 14.42 12.24 4.75
N LEU A 148 14.52 12.82 5.94
CA LEU A 148 13.42 13.54 6.58
C LEU A 148 12.96 14.81 5.83
N ALA A 149 13.74 15.30 4.87
CA ALA A 149 13.34 16.41 4.00
C ALA A 149 12.47 15.96 2.81
N LYS A 150 12.25 14.67 2.64
CA LYS A 150 11.52 14.08 1.51
C LYS A 150 10.17 13.51 1.92
N THR A 151 9.28 13.38 0.91
CA THR A 151 7.99 12.71 1.07
C THR A 151 8.18 11.20 1.25
N CYS A 152 7.36 10.58 2.10
CA CYS A 152 7.26 9.12 2.22
C CYS A 152 6.31 8.48 1.20
N GLY A 153 5.75 9.28 0.28
CA GLY A 153 4.66 8.86 -0.57
C GLY A 153 3.33 8.79 0.18
N GLY A 154 2.33 8.22 -0.46
CA GLY A 154 0.97 8.10 0.10
C GLY A 154 0.01 7.36 -0.86
N SER A 155 -1.21 7.19 -0.42
CA SER A 155 -1.82 7.71 0.81
C SER A 155 -1.56 6.83 2.05
N SER A 156 -0.93 5.64 1.95
CA SER A 156 -0.58 4.78 3.10
C SER A 156 0.85 5.05 3.60
N GLY A 157 1.28 6.33 3.61
CA GLY A 157 2.66 6.70 3.96
C GLY A 157 2.98 6.45 5.42
N GLY A 158 2.08 6.77 6.36
CA GLY A 158 2.28 6.46 7.77
C GLY A 158 2.48 4.96 8.02
N ALA A 159 1.71 4.11 7.32
CA ALA A 159 1.84 2.65 7.37
C ALA A 159 3.22 2.19 6.85
N ALA A 160 3.64 2.68 5.68
CA ALA A 160 4.94 2.32 5.09
C ALA A 160 6.11 2.76 5.97
N VAL A 161 6.08 3.97 6.52
CA VAL A 161 7.11 4.48 7.43
C VAL A 161 7.15 3.69 8.73
N ALA A 162 5.99 3.37 9.32
CA ALA A 162 5.93 2.58 10.54
C ALA A 162 6.56 1.19 10.35
N VAL A 163 6.29 0.54 9.21
CA VAL A 163 6.88 -0.77 8.85
C VAL A 163 8.39 -0.64 8.58
N ALA A 164 8.82 0.37 7.82
CA ALA A 164 10.24 0.61 7.50
C ALA A 164 11.09 0.85 8.76
N CYS A 165 10.53 1.60 9.71
CA CYS A 165 11.20 1.95 10.97
C CYS A 165 11.09 0.87 12.06
N GLY A 166 10.54 -0.30 11.79
CA GLY A 166 10.36 -1.35 12.80
C GLY A 166 9.35 -0.98 13.90
N MET A 167 8.51 0.04 13.70
CA MET A 167 7.43 0.40 14.64
C MET A 167 6.22 -0.55 14.52
N LEU A 168 6.13 -1.28 13.42
CA LEU A 168 5.13 -2.33 13.17
C LEU A 168 5.76 -3.48 12.40
N PRO A 169 5.31 -4.72 12.61
CA PRO A 169 5.76 -5.87 11.82
C PRO A 169 5.20 -5.85 10.39
N PHE A 170 4.00 -5.33 10.22
CA PHE A 170 3.24 -5.11 8.99
C PHE A 170 2.16 -4.04 9.22
N ALA A 171 1.52 -3.56 8.18
CA ALA A 171 0.39 -2.65 8.26
C ALA A 171 -0.60 -2.87 7.11
N ASP A 172 -1.86 -2.44 7.31
CA ASP A 172 -2.83 -2.32 6.25
C ASP A 172 -2.66 -1.01 5.48
N GLY A 173 -3.20 -0.98 4.28
CA GLY A 173 -3.33 0.21 3.47
C GLY A 173 -4.42 0.07 2.43
N SER A 174 -4.59 1.09 1.62
CA SER A 174 -5.50 1.09 0.47
C SER A 174 -4.82 1.66 -0.76
N ASP A 175 -5.26 1.25 -1.95
CA ASP A 175 -4.68 1.69 -3.22
C ASP A 175 -5.79 1.91 -4.26
N LEU A 176 -6.05 3.17 -4.59
CA LEU A 176 -6.90 3.55 -5.71
C LEU A 176 -6.05 3.92 -6.93
N ALA A 177 -4.97 4.70 -6.72
CA ALA A 177 -4.06 5.13 -7.78
C ALA A 177 -2.68 4.48 -7.63
N ALA A 178 -2.07 4.59 -6.42
CA ALA A 178 -0.71 4.22 -6.14
C ALA A 178 -0.48 3.92 -4.64
N SER A 179 -1.52 3.96 -3.81
CA SER A 179 -1.40 4.26 -2.38
C SER A 179 -0.92 3.11 -1.49
N LEU A 180 -0.66 1.92 -2.02
CA LEU A 180 0.14 0.85 -1.41
C LEU A 180 1.53 0.79 -2.05
N ARG A 181 1.55 0.85 -3.39
CA ARG A 181 2.77 0.63 -4.18
C ARG A 181 3.76 1.77 -4.03
N ASN A 182 3.31 3.02 -4.16
CA ASN A 182 4.21 4.17 -4.09
C ASN A 182 4.82 4.39 -2.69
N PRO A 183 4.05 4.40 -1.56
CA PRO A 183 4.69 4.46 -0.25
C PRO A 183 5.56 3.23 0.04
N GLY A 184 5.21 2.04 -0.47
CA GLY A 184 6.10 0.87 -0.43
C GLY A 184 7.43 1.12 -1.12
N ASN A 185 7.40 1.69 -2.33
CA ASN A 185 8.57 2.12 -3.09
C ASN A 185 9.43 3.13 -2.31
N TYR A 186 8.82 4.24 -1.84
CA TYR A 186 9.54 5.35 -1.21
C TYR A 186 10.09 5.03 0.18
N CYS A 187 9.57 4.00 0.84
CA CYS A 187 10.00 3.58 2.18
C CYS A 187 10.73 2.24 2.21
N ASN A 188 11.15 1.69 1.04
CA ASN A 188 11.89 0.43 0.94
C ASN A 188 11.16 -0.76 1.60
N VAL A 189 9.85 -0.83 1.44
CA VAL A 189 9.00 -1.92 1.93
C VAL A 189 8.13 -2.49 0.80
N VAL A 190 7.60 -3.66 1.01
CA VAL A 190 6.67 -4.31 0.08
C VAL A 190 5.29 -3.67 0.22
N GLY A 191 4.70 -3.23 -0.90
CA GLY A 191 3.33 -2.75 -0.96
C GLY A 191 2.54 -3.52 -2.01
N PHE A 192 1.51 -4.28 -1.60
CA PHE A 192 0.77 -5.15 -2.49
C PHE A 192 -0.65 -4.63 -2.74
N ARG A 193 -0.92 -4.30 -4.01
CA ARG A 193 -2.27 -4.05 -4.54
C ARG A 193 -2.84 -5.36 -5.08
N PRO A 194 -3.74 -6.05 -4.36
CA PRO A 194 -4.34 -7.29 -4.82
C PRO A 194 -5.40 -7.06 -5.90
N THR A 195 -5.85 -8.14 -6.51
CA THR A 195 -7.03 -8.15 -7.37
C THR A 195 -8.23 -7.56 -6.64
N PRO A 196 -9.02 -6.66 -7.26
CA PRO A 196 -10.26 -6.15 -6.68
C PRO A 196 -11.19 -7.28 -6.22
N GLY A 197 -11.72 -7.17 -5.00
CA GLY A 197 -12.59 -8.18 -4.41
C GLY A 197 -11.87 -9.24 -3.57
N ARG A 198 -10.53 -9.32 -3.55
CA ARG A 198 -9.79 -10.23 -2.66
C ARG A 198 -9.95 -9.85 -1.19
N VAL A 199 -9.86 -8.56 -0.89
CA VAL A 199 -10.09 -8.01 0.45
C VAL A 199 -11.43 -7.28 0.41
N PRO A 200 -12.45 -7.76 1.13
CA PRO A 200 -13.77 -7.14 1.13
C PRO A 200 -13.74 -5.77 1.80
N ALA A 201 -14.49 -4.82 1.26
CA ALA A 201 -14.65 -3.49 1.79
C ALA A 201 -16.11 -3.27 2.22
N TRP A 202 -16.31 -3.10 3.53
CA TRP A 202 -17.60 -2.74 4.15
C TRP A 202 -17.32 -2.02 5.47
N PRO A 203 -18.05 -0.91 5.76
CA PRO A 203 -19.03 -0.24 4.90
C PRO A 203 -18.37 0.47 3.72
N ALA A 204 -19.10 0.65 2.63
CA ALA A 204 -18.68 1.37 1.44
C ALA A 204 -19.85 2.15 0.83
N ALA A 205 -19.64 3.42 0.48
CA ALA A 205 -20.67 4.24 -0.17
C ALA A 205 -21.07 3.70 -1.55
N ASN A 206 -20.13 3.06 -2.25
CA ASN A 206 -20.38 2.33 -3.49
C ASN A 206 -19.67 0.97 -3.43
N ALA A 207 -20.42 -0.06 -3.07
CA ALA A 207 -19.91 -1.43 -2.94
C ALA A 207 -19.49 -2.08 -4.28
N TRP A 208 -19.89 -1.48 -5.42
CA TRP A 208 -19.55 -1.94 -6.76
C TRP A 208 -18.27 -1.29 -7.32
N ASN A 209 -17.70 -0.32 -6.59
CA ASN A 209 -16.47 0.36 -7.02
C ASN A 209 -15.28 -0.57 -6.82
N THR A 210 -14.57 -0.86 -7.93
CA THR A 210 -13.39 -1.75 -7.99
C THR A 210 -12.08 -0.99 -8.23
N LEU A 211 -12.07 0.35 -8.22
CA LEU A 211 -10.84 1.13 -8.36
C LEU A 211 -9.98 1.06 -7.10
N SER A 212 -10.60 1.28 -5.93
CA SER A 212 -9.91 1.20 -4.66
C SER A 212 -9.89 -0.23 -4.14
N VAL A 213 -8.74 -0.66 -3.64
CA VAL A 213 -8.56 -1.94 -2.95
C VAL A 213 -7.85 -1.73 -1.62
N LEU A 214 -8.11 -2.61 -0.66
CA LEU A 214 -7.32 -2.75 0.57
C LEU A 214 -6.22 -3.77 0.34
N GLY A 215 -5.07 -3.58 0.98
CA GLY A 215 -3.95 -4.51 0.83
C GLY A 215 -2.89 -4.31 1.91
N PRO A 216 -1.92 -5.24 1.99
CA PRO A 216 -0.87 -5.25 3.00
C PRO A 216 0.36 -4.45 2.61
N LEU A 217 1.05 -3.94 3.65
CA LEU A 217 2.41 -3.42 3.62
C LEU A 217 3.25 -4.22 4.61
N ALA A 218 4.44 -4.65 4.22
CA ALA A 218 5.35 -5.39 5.08
C ALA A 218 6.81 -5.20 4.64
N ARG A 219 7.78 -5.55 5.49
CA ARG A 219 9.20 -5.51 5.09
C ARG A 219 9.55 -6.62 4.11
N THR A 220 8.90 -7.77 4.21
CA THR A 220 9.18 -8.92 3.34
C THR A 220 7.92 -9.37 2.61
N VAL A 221 8.09 -9.98 1.44
CA VAL A 221 6.98 -10.58 0.67
C VAL A 221 6.30 -11.71 1.46
N SER A 222 7.06 -12.46 2.27
CA SER A 222 6.50 -13.52 3.11
C SER A 222 5.58 -12.98 4.20
N ASP A 223 5.90 -11.84 4.81
CA ASP A 223 5.06 -11.17 5.82
C ASP A 223 3.86 -10.48 5.15
N CYS A 224 4.07 -9.93 3.95
CA CYS A 224 3.00 -9.39 3.11
C CYS A 224 1.96 -10.47 2.79
N ALA A 225 2.38 -11.66 2.37
CA ALA A 225 1.50 -12.80 2.11
C ALA A 225 0.77 -13.28 3.37
N LEU A 226 1.42 -13.27 4.54
CA LEU A 226 0.81 -13.62 5.82
C LEU A 226 -0.34 -12.67 6.17
N LEU A 227 -0.11 -11.36 6.08
CA LEU A 227 -1.15 -10.36 6.35
C LEU A 227 -2.26 -10.44 5.29
N PHE A 228 -1.90 -10.60 4.02
CA PHE A 228 -2.86 -10.73 2.93
C PHE A 228 -3.80 -11.92 3.12
N ALA A 229 -3.28 -13.07 3.57
CA ALA A 229 -4.10 -14.22 3.90
C ALA A 229 -5.14 -13.95 4.99
N ALA A 230 -4.78 -13.14 6.00
CA ALA A 230 -5.71 -12.75 7.06
C ALA A 230 -6.75 -11.71 6.61
N MET A 231 -6.40 -10.84 5.64
CA MET A 231 -7.29 -9.81 5.10
C MET A 231 -8.31 -10.37 4.10
N SER A 232 -7.94 -11.43 3.36
CA SER A 232 -8.67 -11.94 2.20
C SER A 232 -9.77 -12.94 2.57
N GLY A 233 -10.72 -13.12 1.65
CA GLY A 233 -11.79 -14.10 1.73
C GLY A 233 -13.18 -13.47 1.53
N PRO A 234 -14.21 -14.30 1.29
CA PRO A 234 -15.55 -13.81 0.99
C PRO A 234 -16.19 -13.05 2.16
N ASP A 235 -17.04 -12.09 1.83
CA ASP A 235 -17.89 -11.38 2.77
C ASP A 235 -19.21 -11.03 2.05
N PRO A 236 -20.39 -11.50 2.53
CA PRO A 236 -21.66 -11.28 1.88
C PRO A 236 -22.10 -9.81 1.84
N ARG A 237 -21.48 -8.94 2.65
CA ARG A 237 -21.71 -7.49 2.66
C ARG A 237 -20.97 -6.76 1.53
N ALA A 238 -19.99 -7.40 0.89
CA ALA A 238 -19.20 -6.86 -0.22
C ALA A 238 -19.52 -7.64 -1.50
N PRO A 239 -20.40 -7.13 -2.39
CA PRO A 239 -20.93 -7.89 -3.54
C PRO A 239 -19.86 -8.27 -4.57
N THR A 240 -18.72 -7.57 -4.58
CA THR A 240 -17.57 -7.87 -5.45
C THR A 240 -16.58 -8.85 -4.82
N SER A 241 -16.81 -9.33 -3.58
CA SER A 241 -15.87 -10.22 -2.92
C SER A 241 -15.71 -11.54 -3.66
N ILE A 242 -14.47 -12.04 -3.72
CA ILE A 242 -14.12 -13.29 -4.40
C ILE A 242 -14.32 -14.45 -3.43
N ASP A 243 -15.05 -15.47 -3.87
CA ASP A 243 -15.31 -16.68 -3.09
C ASP A 243 -14.11 -17.64 -3.11
N GLU A 244 -13.02 -17.18 -2.47
CA GLU A 244 -11.81 -17.96 -2.25
C GLU A 244 -11.25 -17.64 -0.87
N PRO A 245 -11.04 -18.66 -0.02
CA PRO A 245 -10.54 -18.44 1.34
C PRO A 245 -9.14 -17.82 1.34
N GLY A 246 -8.92 -16.79 2.18
CA GLY A 246 -7.63 -16.12 2.29
C GLY A 246 -6.46 -17.05 2.68
N ARG A 247 -6.76 -18.16 3.36
CA ARG A 247 -5.75 -19.19 3.72
C ARG A 247 -5.06 -19.82 2.52
N ALA A 248 -5.61 -19.73 1.30
CA ALA A 248 -4.95 -20.16 0.06
C ALA A 248 -3.59 -19.44 -0.12
N PHE A 249 -3.44 -18.20 0.38
CA PHE A 249 -2.20 -17.42 0.28
C PHE A 249 -1.13 -17.76 1.34
N LEU A 250 -1.40 -18.71 2.24
CA LEU A 250 -0.40 -19.25 3.19
C LEU A 250 0.49 -20.33 2.58
N GLY A 251 0.21 -20.77 1.37
CA GLY A 251 0.95 -21.78 0.64
C GLY A 251 2.40 -21.40 0.35
N SER A 252 3.11 -22.28 -0.34
CA SER A 252 4.50 -22.05 -0.71
C SER A 252 4.64 -20.89 -1.68
N LEU A 253 5.50 -19.94 -1.35
CA LEU A 253 5.94 -18.88 -2.27
C LEU A 253 7.09 -19.32 -3.19
N ARG A 254 7.55 -20.56 -3.08
CA ARG A 254 8.54 -21.12 -4.01
C ARG A 254 7.83 -21.59 -5.27
N ARG A 255 8.36 -21.18 -6.41
CA ARG A 255 7.89 -21.56 -7.75
C ARG A 255 9.10 -21.82 -8.63
N ASP A 256 9.02 -22.79 -9.51
CA ASP A 256 9.95 -22.91 -10.63
C ASP A 256 9.68 -21.77 -11.61
N LEU A 257 10.70 -20.94 -11.85
CA LEU A 257 10.64 -19.78 -12.73
C LEU A 257 11.30 -20.07 -14.09
N SER A 258 11.79 -21.29 -14.31
CA SER A 258 12.29 -21.69 -15.63
C SER A 258 11.18 -21.53 -16.68
N LYS A 259 11.50 -20.84 -17.77
CA LYS A 259 10.57 -20.53 -18.89
C LYS A 259 9.42 -19.56 -18.55
N VAL A 260 9.36 -18.99 -17.34
CA VAL A 260 8.43 -17.89 -17.05
C VAL A 260 8.81 -16.69 -17.93
N ARG A 261 7.87 -16.21 -18.73
CA ARG A 261 8.08 -15.06 -19.63
C ARG A 261 7.68 -13.78 -18.92
N VAL A 262 8.61 -12.84 -18.81
CA VAL A 262 8.39 -11.53 -18.23
C VAL A 262 8.57 -10.44 -19.27
N ALA A 263 7.60 -9.56 -19.40
CA ALA A 263 7.74 -8.33 -20.17
C ALA A 263 8.43 -7.28 -19.29
N TRP A 264 9.43 -6.62 -19.82
CA TRP A 264 10.13 -5.51 -19.18
C TRP A 264 9.72 -4.21 -19.87
N SER A 265 9.06 -3.32 -19.14
CA SER A 265 8.72 -1.97 -19.59
C SER A 265 9.57 -0.94 -18.84
N ARG A 266 10.28 -0.08 -19.56
CA ARG A 266 11.10 0.98 -18.98
C ARG A 266 10.29 2.14 -18.46
N ASP A 267 9.19 2.48 -19.15
CA ASP A 267 8.44 3.72 -18.93
C ASP A 267 6.95 3.62 -19.25
N LEU A 268 6.41 2.40 -19.43
CA LEU A 268 4.99 2.14 -19.74
C LEU A 268 4.48 2.89 -20.99
N GLY A 269 5.31 2.94 -22.03
CA GLY A 269 4.95 3.51 -23.33
C GLY A 269 5.21 5.01 -23.43
N GLY A 270 6.30 5.49 -22.81
CA GLY A 270 6.79 6.87 -22.96
C GLY A 270 6.41 7.82 -21.83
N LEU A 271 6.15 7.32 -20.63
CA LEU A 271 6.01 8.20 -19.46
C LEU A 271 7.35 8.89 -19.14
N PRO A 272 7.36 10.18 -18.77
CA PRO A 272 8.58 10.85 -18.34
C PRO A 272 9.14 10.17 -17.09
N MET A 273 10.41 9.75 -17.14
CA MET A 273 11.08 9.02 -16.07
C MET A 273 12.32 9.77 -15.59
N ASP A 274 12.47 9.91 -14.28
CA ASP A 274 13.71 10.41 -13.69
C ASP A 274 14.86 9.41 -13.98
N PRO A 275 16.00 9.86 -14.53
CA PRO A 275 17.12 8.99 -14.89
C PRO A 275 17.67 8.14 -13.73
N ARG A 276 17.55 8.63 -12.48
CA ARG A 276 17.97 7.90 -11.28
C ARG A 276 17.13 6.64 -11.04
N VAL A 277 15.82 6.71 -11.31
CA VAL A 277 14.92 5.56 -11.25
C VAL A 277 15.27 4.56 -12.34
N SER A 278 15.42 5.03 -13.59
CA SER A 278 15.75 4.18 -14.73
C SER A 278 17.09 3.45 -14.53
N ALA A 279 18.12 4.13 -14.04
CA ALA A 279 19.44 3.54 -13.78
C ALA A 279 19.37 2.40 -12.75
N VAL A 280 18.65 2.59 -11.63
CA VAL A 280 18.48 1.53 -10.62
C VAL A 280 17.76 0.33 -11.19
N LEU A 281 16.70 0.54 -11.97
CA LEU A 281 15.87 -0.56 -12.46
C LEU A 281 16.54 -1.35 -13.59
N GLU A 282 17.27 -0.71 -14.50
CA GLU A 282 17.94 -1.40 -15.61
C GLU A 282 18.86 -2.52 -15.12
N ASP A 283 19.58 -2.28 -14.02
CA ASP A 283 20.43 -3.30 -13.38
C ASP A 283 19.65 -4.51 -12.85
N ARG A 284 18.33 -4.39 -12.72
CA ARG A 284 17.49 -5.48 -12.14
C ARG A 284 17.04 -6.52 -13.15
N LYS A 285 17.13 -6.25 -14.46
CA LYS A 285 16.81 -7.22 -15.52
C LYS A 285 17.58 -8.53 -15.35
N GLN A 286 18.88 -8.45 -15.10
CA GLN A 286 19.73 -9.62 -14.93
C GLN A 286 19.31 -10.54 -13.80
N VAL A 287 18.65 -10.01 -12.74
CA VAL A 287 18.16 -10.83 -11.63
C VAL A 287 17.09 -11.82 -12.12
N PHE A 288 16.17 -11.38 -12.98
CA PHE A 288 15.12 -12.24 -13.52
C PHE A 288 15.69 -13.28 -14.50
N SER A 289 16.66 -12.90 -15.33
CA SER A 289 17.39 -13.85 -16.19
C SER A 289 18.12 -14.92 -15.35
N ALA A 290 18.78 -14.52 -14.27
CA ALA A 290 19.46 -15.44 -13.36
C ALA A 290 18.49 -16.36 -12.61
N LEU A 291 17.21 -15.95 -12.43
CA LEU A 291 16.14 -16.78 -11.88
C LEU A 291 15.58 -17.79 -12.91
N GLY A 292 16.04 -17.75 -14.17
CA GLY A 292 15.58 -18.62 -15.25
C GLY A 292 14.42 -18.06 -16.08
N CYS A 293 14.01 -16.82 -15.84
CA CYS A 293 12.96 -16.17 -16.62
C CYS A 293 13.46 -15.78 -18.02
N ILE A 294 12.55 -15.83 -19.00
CA ILE A 294 12.74 -15.24 -20.33
C ILE A 294 12.30 -13.77 -20.25
N VAL A 295 13.23 -12.84 -20.31
CA VAL A 295 13.00 -11.40 -20.20
C VAL A 295 12.97 -10.77 -21.59
N GLU A 296 11.86 -10.14 -21.96
CA GLU A 296 11.67 -9.46 -23.23
C GLU A 296 11.22 -8.00 -22.98
N GLU A 297 11.74 -7.05 -23.77
CA GLU A 297 11.22 -5.68 -23.76
C GLU A 297 9.88 -5.67 -24.49
N ALA A 298 8.83 -5.30 -23.77
CA ALA A 298 7.48 -5.21 -24.31
C ALA A 298 6.58 -4.38 -23.41
N GLU A 299 5.60 -3.72 -24.02
CA GLU A 299 4.67 -2.83 -23.34
C GLU A 299 3.22 -3.09 -23.75
N PRO A 300 2.28 -3.07 -22.78
CA PRO A 300 0.86 -3.03 -23.12
C PRO A 300 0.47 -1.62 -23.57
N ASP A 301 -0.56 -1.54 -24.42
CA ASP A 301 -1.14 -0.26 -24.82
C ASP A 301 -2.05 0.31 -23.72
N PHE A 302 -1.71 1.49 -23.18
CA PHE A 302 -2.44 2.23 -22.16
C PHE A 302 -3.26 3.40 -22.71
N ALA A 303 -3.52 3.50 -24.01
CA ALA A 303 -4.35 4.56 -24.58
C ALA A 303 -5.71 4.66 -23.86
N GLY A 304 -6.13 5.88 -23.49
CA GLY A 304 -7.35 6.13 -22.75
C GLY A 304 -7.30 5.89 -21.23
N ALA A 305 -6.15 5.45 -20.69
CA ALA A 305 -6.04 5.18 -19.25
C ALA A 305 -6.19 6.46 -18.41
N THR A 306 -5.60 7.56 -18.82
CA THR A 306 -5.71 8.87 -18.11
C THR A 306 -7.15 9.36 -18.14
N GLU A 307 -7.78 9.44 -19.31
CA GLU A 307 -9.17 9.88 -19.47
C GLU A 307 -10.12 9.07 -18.58
N SER A 308 -10.02 7.75 -18.66
CA SER A 308 -10.87 6.85 -17.88
C SER A 308 -10.61 6.98 -16.37
N PHE A 309 -9.34 7.10 -15.95
CA PHE A 309 -8.97 7.22 -14.55
C PHE A 309 -9.49 8.52 -13.93
N GLU A 310 -9.26 9.66 -14.57
CA GLU A 310 -9.66 10.97 -14.06
C GLU A 310 -11.18 11.05 -13.90
N ALA A 311 -11.95 10.64 -14.92
CA ALA A 311 -13.41 10.64 -14.85
C ALA A 311 -13.95 9.70 -13.75
N LEU A 312 -13.51 8.43 -13.70
CA LEU A 312 -14.01 7.48 -12.70
C LEU A 312 -13.56 7.81 -11.28
N ARG A 313 -12.36 8.39 -11.11
CA ARG A 313 -11.89 8.90 -9.83
C ARG A 313 -12.73 10.09 -9.37
N ALA A 314 -12.94 11.08 -10.22
CA ALA A 314 -13.74 12.26 -9.92
C ALA A 314 -15.17 11.87 -9.52
N LEU A 315 -15.80 10.95 -10.25
CA LEU A 315 -17.11 10.40 -9.91
C LEU A 315 -17.11 9.73 -8.52
N ALA A 316 -16.08 8.94 -8.21
CA ALA A 316 -15.95 8.32 -6.89
C ALA A 316 -15.83 9.35 -5.75
N PHE A 317 -15.17 10.48 -5.98
CA PHE A 317 -15.09 11.57 -5.00
C PHE A 317 -16.45 12.24 -4.77
N VAL A 318 -17.26 12.44 -5.81
CA VAL A 318 -18.65 12.92 -5.66
C VAL A 318 -19.47 11.94 -4.83
N GLN A 319 -19.39 10.64 -5.14
CA GLN A 319 -20.13 9.59 -4.42
C GLN A 319 -19.76 9.52 -2.94
N ASN A 320 -18.47 9.60 -2.61
CA ASN A 320 -17.99 9.45 -1.25
C ASN A 320 -18.04 10.74 -0.42
N HIS A 321 -17.85 11.90 -1.04
CA HIS A 321 -17.60 13.15 -0.32
C HIS A 321 -18.47 14.33 -0.78
N GLY A 322 -19.35 14.16 -1.77
CA GLY A 322 -20.21 15.24 -2.28
C GLY A 322 -21.13 15.86 -1.23
N ALA A 323 -21.60 15.09 -0.26
CA ALA A 323 -22.39 15.61 0.86
C ALA A 323 -21.52 16.52 1.78
N LEU A 324 -20.31 16.07 2.12
CA LEU A 324 -19.36 16.85 2.92
C LEU A 324 -18.95 18.14 2.21
N TYR A 325 -18.73 18.09 0.90
CA TYR A 325 -18.41 19.27 0.09
C TYR A 325 -19.51 20.34 0.21
N ARG A 326 -20.78 19.97 0.16
CA ARG A 326 -21.89 20.91 0.31
C ARG A 326 -21.99 21.53 1.70
N GLN A 327 -21.57 20.79 2.74
CA GLN A 327 -21.74 21.21 4.14
C GLN A 327 -20.48 21.86 4.73
N HIS A 328 -19.28 21.48 4.27
CA HIS A 328 -18.01 21.79 4.93
C HIS A 328 -16.88 22.11 3.94
N ARG A 329 -17.22 22.72 2.77
CA ARG A 329 -16.24 23.01 1.71
C ARG A 329 -15.01 23.75 2.23
N ASP A 330 -15.20 24.69 3.13
CA ASP A 330 -14.15 25.53 3.75
C ASP A 330 -13.12 24.74 4.58
N LYS A 331 -13.48 23.56 5.05
CA LYS A 331 -12.60 22.70 5.84
C LYS A 331 -11.84 21.67 5.00
N LEU A 332 -12.27 21.41 3.77
CA LEU A 332 -11.70 20.40 2.91
C LEU A 332 -10.36 20.87 2.29
N LYS A 333 -9.54 19.90 1.95
CA LYS A 333 -8.30 20.11 1.20
C LYS A 333 -8.60 20.48 -0.27
N ASP A 334 -7.82 21.36 -0.86
CA ASP A 334 -8.02 21.84 -2.24
C ASP A 334 -8.07 20.69 -3.27
N THR A 335 -7.21 19.66 -3.13
CA THR A 335 -7.24 18.50 -4.03
C THR A 335 -8.48 17.62 -3.84
N VAL A 336 -9.12 17.62 -2.67
CA VAL A 336 -10.42 16.95 -2.44
C VAL A 336 -11.52 17.74 -3.14
N ILE A 337 -11.54 19.08 -2.95
CA ILE A 337 -12.47 20.00 -3.61
C ILE A 337 -12.36 19.85 -5.13
N TRP A 338 -11.14 19.93 -5.66
CA TRP A 338 -10.88 19.79 -7.09
C TRP A 338 -11.46 18.49 -7.68
N ASN A 339 -11.22 17.33 -7.05
CA ASN A 339 -11.79 16.07 -7.54
C ASN A 339 -13.32 16.07 -7.55
N ILE A 340 -13.95 16.62 -6.53
CA ILE A 340 -15.42 16.70 -6.45
C ILE A 340 -15.96 17.62 -7.55
N GLU A 341 -15.35 18.80 -7.76
CA GLU A 341 -15.76 19.75 -8.79
C GLU A 341 -15.59 19.18 -10.20
N GLN A 342 -14.48 18.48 -10.46
CA GLN A 342 -14.32 17.72 -11.73
C GLN A 342 -15.44 16.69 -11.91
N GLY A 343 -15.77 15.96 -10.85
CA GLY A 343 -16.81 14.93 -10.91
C GLY A 343 -18.24 15.48 -11.09
N LEU A 344 -18.53 16.65 -10.51
CA LEU A 344 -19.82 17.34 -10.71
C LEU A 344 -19.96 17.93 -12.12
N ALA A 345 -18.86 18.22 -12.81
CA ALA A 345 -18.85 18.71 -14.19
C ALA A 345 -18.96 17.60 -15.25
N LEU A 346 -18.84 16.32 -14.88
CA LEU A 346 -18.92 15.20 -15.82
C LEU A 346 -20.30 15.08 -16.46
N THR A 347 -20.32 14.88 -17.78
CA THR A 347 -21.53 14.50 -18.51
C THR A 347 -21.75 12.99 -18.45
N SER A 348 -23.00 12.55 -18.70
CA SER A 348 -23.31 11.12 -18.79
C SER A 348 -22.52 10.41 -19.90
N GLU A 349 -22.23 11.10 -21.00
CA GLU A 349 -21.42 10.61 -22.11
C GLU A 349 -19.96 10.34 -21.67
N GLN A 350 -19.35 11.29 -20.95
CA GLN A 350 -18.00 11.14 -20.42
C GLN A 350 -17.90 9.95 -19.44
N ILE A 351 -18.91 9.76 -18.57
CA ILE A 351 -18.96 8.64 -17.64
C ILE A 351 -19.08 7.31 -18.39
N ALA A 352 -19.97 7.23 -19.39
CA ALA A 352 -20.16 6.04 -20.21
C ALA A 352 -18.86 5.69 -20.97
N ARG A 353 -18.23 6.69 -21.61
CA ARG A 353 -16.96 6.54 -22.33
C ARG A 353 -15.84 6.05 -21.38
N ALA A 354 -15.71 6.63 -20.18
CA ALA A 354 -14.72 6.21 -19.20
C ALA A 354 -14.87 4.72 -18.81
N GLY A 355 -16.11 4.25 -18.65
CA GLY A 355 -16.42 2.84 -18.40
C GLY A 355 -16.01 1.91 -19.57
N SER A 356 -16.29 2.34 -20.81
CA SER A 356 -15.89 1.61 -22.03
C SER A 356 -14.37 1.52 -22.15
N LEU A 357 -13.67 2.64 -22.00
CA LEU A 357 -12.19 2.68 -22.02
C LEU A 357 -11.57 1.78 -20.96
N ARG A 358 -12.12 1.73 -19.75
CA ARG A 358 -11.66 0.82 -18.71
C ARG A 358 -11.80 -0.64 -19.11
N THR A 359 -12.91 -1.00 -19.76
CA THR A 359 -13.15 -2.35 -20.26
C THR A 359 -12.13 -2.72 -21.35
N GLU A 360 -11.85 -1.80 -22.26
CA GLU A 360 -10.83 -1.99 -23.30
C GLU A 360 -9.44 -2.17 -22.72
N LEU A 361 -9.06 -1.35 -21.75
CA LEU A 361 -7.78 -1.45 -21.02
C LEU A 361 -7.61 -2.82 -20.35
N PHE A 362 -8.66 -3.31 -19.67
CA PHE A 362 -8.67 -4.65 -19.11
C PHE A 362 -8.39 -5.72 -20.17
N HIS A 363 -9.09 -5.65 -21.32
CA HIS A 363 -8.93 -6.63 -22.37
C HIS A 363 -7.57 -6.53 -23.09
N ARG A 364 -7.00 -5.32 -23.26
CA ARG A 364 -5.66 -5.14 -23.82
C ARG A 364 -4.60 -5.77 -22.91
N MET A 365 -4.64 -5.48 -21.60
CA MET A 365 -3.74 -6.09 -20.62
C MET A 365 -3.92 -7.61 -20.53
N ARG A 366 -5.18 -8.10 -20.54
CA ARG A 366 -5.47 -9.55 -20.55
C ARG A 366 -4.84 -10.25 -21.76
N ARG A 367 -4.95 -9.67 -22.98
CA ARG A 367 -4.31 -10.22 -24.20
C ARG A 367 -2.80 -10.16 -24.12
N PHE A 368 -2.24 -9.07 -23.60
CA PHE A 368 -0.81 -8.91 -23.40
C PHE A 368 -0.26 -10.00 -22.45
N LEU A 369 -0.92 -10.23 -21.33
CA LEU A 369 -0.53 -11.25 -20.35
C LEU A 369 -0.92 -12.71 -20.77
N GLN A 370 -1.48 -12.93 -21.95
CA GLN A 370 -1.50 -14.26 -22.57
C GLN A 370 -0.15 -14.65 -23.18
N ARG A 371 0.66 -13.65 -23.61
CA ARG A 371 2.01 -13.85 -24.16
C ARG A 371 3.08 -13.85 -23.06
N TYR A 372 2.83 -13.11 -21.98
CA TYR A 372 3.73 -12.98 -20.84
C TYR A 372 3.04 -13.46 -19.56
N ASP A 373 3.82 -13.97 -18.61
CA ASP A 373 3.30 -14.34 -17.31
C ASP A 373 3.19 -13.12 -16.40
N PHE A 374 4.13 -12.16 -16.54
CA PHE A 374 4.20 -10.93 -15.75
C PHE A 374 4.66 -9.74 -16.59
N LEU A 375 4.26 -8.54 -16.16
CA LEU A 375 4.85 -7.27 -16.57
C LEU A 375 5.69 -6.71 -15.41
N LEU A 376 6.91 -6.29 -15.72
CA LEU A 376 7.83 -5.62 -14.80
C LEU A 376 7.99 -4.17 -15.25
N CYS A 377 7.78 -3.21 -14.35
CA CYS A 377 7.82 -1.79 -14.69
C CYS A 377 8.15 -0.92 -13.46
N PRO A 378 8.45 0.37 -13.64
CA PRO A 378 8.65 1.29 -12.52
C PRO A 378 7.39 1.43 -11.64
N VAL A 379 7.58 1.54 -10.32
CA VAL A 379 6.49 1.92 -9.39
C VAL A 379 6.19 3.41 -9.51
N SER A 380 7.22 4.24 -9.47
CA SER A 380 7.12 5.70 -9.53
C SER A 380 7.99 6.26 -10.64
N GLN A 381 7.56 7.37 -11.23
CA GLN A 381 8.28 8.06 -12.29
C GLN A 381 9.50 8.85 -11.77
N LEU A 382 9.59 9.09 -10.46
CA LEU A 382 10.69 9.81 -9.81
C LEU A 382 10.95 9.26 -8.40
N PRO A 383 12.14 9.48 -7.82
CA PRO A 383 12.41 9.16 -6.41
C PRO A 383 11.68 10.12 -5.47
N PRO A 384 11.72 9.90 -4.12
CA PRO A 384 11.13 10.81 -3.15
C PRO A 384 11.57 12.27 -3.36
N TYR A 385 10.59 13.17 -3.50
CA TYR A 385 10.79 14.60 -3.73
C TYR A 385 10.61 15.40 -2.41
N PRO A 386 10.92 16.72 -2.36
CA PRO A 386 10.80 17.52 -1.14
C PRO A 386 9.42 17.43 -0.49
N VAL A 387 9.38 17.23 0.83
CA VAL A 387 8.12 17.11 1.59
C VAL A 387 7.31 18.42 1.61
N THR A 388 7.94 19.55 1.33
CA THR A 388 7.30 20.86 1.21
C THR A 388 6.52 21.06 -0.07
N GLU A 389 6.73 20.19 -1.07
CA GLU A 389 5.99 20.20 -2.33
C GLU A 389 4.82 19.21 -2.24
N GLU A 390 3.60 19.67 -2.50
CA GLU A 390 2.44 18.80 -2.48
C GLU A 390 2.50 17.72 -3.57
N TRP A 391 3.05 18.08 -4.75
CA TRP A 391 3.29 17.20 -5.86
C TRP A 391 4.34 17.80 -6.81
N PRO A 392 5.13 16.97 -7.52
CA PRO A 392 6.18 17.46 -8.42
C PRO A 392 5.59 18.17 -9.62
N ARG A 393 6.13 19.35 -9.98
CA ARG A 393 5.65 20.17 -11.09
C ARG A 393 6.23 19.75 -12.43
N ALA A 394 7.35 19.04 -12.43
CA ALA A 394 7.98 18.50 -13.63
C ALA A 394 8.74 17.22 -13.33
N ILE A 395 8.86 16.32 -14.31
CA ILE A 395 9.67 15.10 -14.27
C ILE A 395 10.47 15.03 -15.56
N ALA A 396 11.80 14.94 -15.48
CA ALA A 396 12.70 14.90 -16.63
C ALA A 396 12.37 15.98 -17.68
N GLY A 397 12.05 17.19 -17.25
CA GLY A 397 11.67 18.30 -18.11
C GLY A 397 10.22 18.33 -18.60
N ALA A 398 9.47 17.25 -18.45
CA ALA A 398 8.05 17.22 -18.79
C ALA A 398 7.20 17.81 -17.66
N ARG A 399 6.36 18.80 -17.98
CA ARG A 399 5.45 19.45 -17.03
C ARG A 399 4.34 18.51 -16.59
N MET A 400 4.00 18.54 -15.29
CA MET A 400 2.82 17.87 -14.73
C MET A 400 1.67 18.87 -14.64
N GLU A 401 0.55 18.55 -15.28
CA GLU A 401 -0.61 19.46 -15.37
C GLU A 401 -1.45 19.46 -14.10
N ASN A 402 -1.51 18.31 -13.42
CA ASN A 402 -2.23 18.16 -12.17
C ASN A 402 -1.50 17.18 -11.22
N TYR A 403 -2.03 17.06 -10.00
CA TYR A 403 -1.41 16.23 -8.97
C TYR A 403 -1.52 14.70 -9.22
N LEU A 404 -2.19 14.28 -10.29
CA LEU A 404 -2.33 12.86 -10.67
C LEU A 404 -1.25 12.43 -11.67
N ASP A 405 -0.73 13.36 -12.48
CA ASP A 405 0.13 13.05 -13.63
C ASP A 405 1.38 12.25 -13.30
N TRP A 406 1.99 12.53 -12.16
CA TRP A 406 3.20 11.85 -11.73
C TRP A 406 2.97 10.43 -11.17
N MET A 407 1.70 10.01 -11.04
CA MET A 407 1.31 8.68 -10.55
C MET A 407 0.88 7.74 -11.69
N LYS A 408 1.08 8.12 -12.97
CA LYS A 408 0.65 7.36 -14.15
C LYS A 408 1.18 5.93 -14.14
N SER A 409 2.42 5.72 -13.76
CA SER A 409 3.02 4.37 -13.66
C SER A 409 2.24 3.39 -12.77
N CYS A 410 1.58 3.89 -11.74
CA CYS A 410 0.72 3.08 -10.88
C CYS A 410 -0.73 3.04 -11.36
N TYR A 411 -1.36 4.20 -11.65
CA TYR A 411 -2.79 4.14 -11.96
C TYR A 411 -3.11 3.56 -13.33
N TYR A 412 -2.17 3.54 -14.28
CA TYR A 412 -2.34 2.77 -15.52
C TYR A 412 -2.60 1.29 -15.21
N ILE A 413 -1.83 0.72 -14.29
CA ILE A 413 -2.04 -0.65 -13.82
C ILE A 413 -3.36 -0.78 -13.04
N THR A 414 -3.71 0.22 -12.20
CA THR A 414 -5.01 0.24 -11.51
C THR A 414 -6.18 0.10 -12.48
N MET A 415 -6.13 0.82 -13.60
CA MET A 415 -7.20 0.82 -14.59
C MET A 415 -7.40 -0.54 -15.25
N THR A 416 -6.37 -1.37 -15.31
CA THR A 416 -6.46 -2.73 -15.84
C THR A 416 -7.02 -3.75 -14.84
N SER A 417 -7.19 -3.38 -13.55
CA SER A 417 -7.68 -4.26 -12.47
C SER A 417 -6.79 -5.49 -12.16
N HIS A 418 -5.58 -5.54 -12.69
CA HIS A 418 -4.64 -6.63 -12.45
C HIS A 418 -3.92 -6.45 -11.09
N PRO A 419 -3.57 -7.55 -10.38
CA PRO A 419 -2.80 -7.48 -9.15
C PRO A 419 -1.39 -6.98 -9.42
N ALA A 420 -0.87 -6.15 -8.52
CA ALA A 420 0.46 -5.57 -8.65
C ALA A 420 1.13 -5.37 -7.29
N ILE A 421 2.42 -5.64 -7.22
CA ILE A 421 3.23 -5.49 -6.02
C ILE A 421 4.42 -4.56 -6.29
N SER A 422 4.69 -3.66 -5.35
CA SER A 422 5.96 -2.94 -5.27
C SER A 422 6.92 -3.69 -4.37
N VAL A 423 8.11 -3.98 -4.86
CA VAL A 423 9.18 -4.61 -4.08
C VAL A 423 10.42 -3.73 -4.08
N PRO A 424 11.18 -3.67 -2.96
CA PRO A 424 12.46 -2.97 -2.90
C PRO A 424 13.42 -3.44 -4.01
N ALA A 425 13.89 -2.51 -4.86
CA ALA A 425 14.75 -2.83 -6.00
C ALA A 425 16.14 -2.18 -5.95
N GLY A 426 16.37 -1.26 -5.03
CA GLY A 426 17.66 -0.59 -4.87
C GLY A 426 17.53 0.81 -4.30
N PHE A 427 18.58 1.58 -4.49
CA PHE A 427 18.69 2.95 -4.03
C PHE A 427 19.33 3.80 -5.10
N THR A 428 18.97 5.09 -5.16
CA THR A 428 19.61 6.07 -6.03
C THR A 428 21.10 6.24 -5.67
N GLY A 429 21.88 6.83 -6.59
CA GLY A 429 23.28 7.18 -6.33
C GLY A 429 23.49 8.46 -5.51
N ASP A 430 22.41 9.09 -5.03
CA ASP A 430 22.47 10.33 -4.26
C ASP A 430 22.98 10.10 -2.83
N ASP A 431 23.33 11.20 -2.14
CA ASP A 431 23.59 11.21 -0.69
C ASP A 431 22.67 12.24 -0.02
N PRO A 432 21.71 11.79 0.81
CA PRO A 432 21.41 10.40 1.11
C PRO A 432 20.74 9.63 -0.06
N ALA A 433 21.08 8.36 -0.18
CA ALA A 433 20.52 7.48 -1.19
C ALA A 433 19.04 7.15 -0.91
N LEU A 434 18.18 7.32 -1.91
CA LEU A 434 16.73 7.19 -1.80
C LEU A 434 16.24 5.85 -2.36
N PRO A 435 15.22 5.22 -1.73
CA PRO A 435 14.71 3.94 -2.20
C PRO A 435 14.06 4.01 -3.59
N VAL A 436 14.24 2.94 -4.36
CA VAL A 436 13.58 2.69 -5.64
C VAL A 436 13.00 1.27 -5.62
N GLY A 437 11.73 1.14 -5.99
CA GLY A 437 11.01 -0.12 -6.08
C GLY A 437 10.71 -0.52 -7.53
N LEU A 438 10.60 -1.84 -7.73
CA LEU A 438 10.12 -2.45 -8.96
C LEU A 438 8.66 -2.88 -8.80
N GLN A 439 7.83 -2.60 -9.80
CA GLN A 439 6.46 -3.06 -9.86
C GLN A 439 6.36 -4.38 -10.66
N ILE A 440 5.78 -5.40 -10.05
CA ILE A 440 5.48 -6.69 -10.67
C ILE A 440 3.97 -6.81 -10.81
N VAL A 441 3.49 -6.96 -12.05
CA VAL A 441 2.06 -7.07 -12.39
C VAL A 441 1.79 -8.47 -12.92
N GLY A 442 0.79 -9.16 -12.37
CA GLY A 442 0.40 -10.51 -12.79
C GLY A 442 -0.90 -10.56 -13.57
N ARG A 443 -1.26 -11.75 -14.02
CA ARG A 443 -2.57 -12.01 -14.64
C ARG A 443 -3.71 -11.70 -13.66
N TYR A 444 -4.85 -11.33 -14.21
CA TYR A 444 -6.03 -11.08 -13.38
C TYR A 444 -6.37 -12.30 -12.51
N ARG A 445 -6.48 -12.08 -11.20
CA ARG A 445 -6.67 -13.08 -10.15
C ARG A 445 -5.46 -14.00 -9.85
N ASP A 446 -4.30 -13.77 -10.44
CA ASP A 446 -3.08 -14.50 -10.10
C ASP A 446 -2.27 -13.76 -9.01
N ASP A 447 -2.93 -13.46 -7.90
CA ASP A 447 -2.31 -12.80 -6.74
C ASP A 447 -1.16 -13.63 -6.15
N ILE A 448 -1.31 -14.97 -6.15
CA ILE A 448 -0.26 -15.86 -5.65
C ILE A 448 0.96 -15.87 -6.58
N GLY A 449 0.78 -15.86 -7.90
CA GLY A 449 1.89 -15.79 -8.86
C GLY A 449 2.70 -14.50 -8.70
N VAL A 450 2.02 -13.36 -8.47
CA VAL A 450 2.69 -12.08 -8.16
C VAL A 450 3.54 -12.19 -6.90
N LEU A 451 2.99 -12.75 -5.81
CA LEU A 451 3.73 -12.96 -4.57
C LEU A 451 4.91 -13.94 -4.76
N GLN A 452 4.76 -14.98 -5.58
CA GLN A 452 5.83 -15.95 -5.84
C GLN A 452 7.01 -15.33 -6.59
N LEU A 453 6.76 -14.56 -7.66
CA LEU A 453 7.84 -13.89 -8.41
C LEU A 453 8.51 -12.82 -7.56
N ALA A 454 7.71 -12.03 -6.83
CA ALA A 454 8.22 -11.01 -5.89
C ALA A 454 9.11 -11.63 -4.80
N HIS A 455 8.71 -12.77 -4.24
CA HIS A 455 9.50 -13.50 -3.23
C HIS A 455 10.81 -14.02 -3.79
N ALA A 456 10.82 -14.53 -5.01
CA ALA A 456 12.05 -14.98 -5.66
C ALA A 456 13.02 -13.82 -5.91
N PHE A 457 12.52 -12.67 -6.39
CA PHE A 457 13.29 -11.45 -6.55
C PHE A 457 13.86 -10.96 -5.21
N GLU A 458 13.02 -10.85 -4.17
CA GLU A 458 13.43 -10.42 -2.83
C GLU A 458 14.55 -11.29 -2.25
N ARG A 459 14.46 -12.61 -2.40
CA ARG A 459 15.48 -13.55 -1.87
C ARG A 459 16.85 -13.35 -2.52
N ASN A 460 16.91 -12.93 -3.77
CA ASN A 460 18.16 -12.71 -4.50
C ASN A 460 18.74 -11.31 -4.27
N THR A 461 17.94 -10.31 -3.95
CA THR A 461 18.36 -8.92 -3.82
C THR A 461 18.50 -8.44 -2.39
N GLN A 462 17.56 -8.79 -1.52
CA GLN A 462 17.53 -8.49 -0.08
C GLN A 462 17.65 -6.99 0.30
N PHE A 463 17.24 -6.06 -0.59
CA PHE A 463 17.31 -4.61 -0.34
C PHE A 463 16.50 -4.16 0.88
N TRP A 464 15.46 -4.90 1.26
CA TRP A 464 14.65 -4.66 2.45
C TRP A 464 15.44 -4.67 3.77
N LYS A 465 16.66 -5.26 3.77
CA LYS A 465 17.54 -5.30 4.97
C LYS A 465 18.18 -3.96 5.31
N ARG A 466 18.24 -3.02 4.35
CA ARG A 466 18.78 -1.69 4.62
C ARG A 466 17.78 -0.91 5.47
N ARG A 467 18.13 -0.69 6.71
CA ARG A 467 17.34 0.08 7.69
C ARG A 467 17.45 1.57 7.42
N PRO A 468 16.38 2.35 7.64
CA PRO A 468 16.44 3.80 7.48
C PRO A 468 17.19 4.48 8.61
N ALA A 469 17.88 5.60 8.31
CA ALA A 469 18.64 6.38 9.28
C ALA A 469 17.75 6.95 10.40
N ALA A 470 16.48 7.27 10.14
CA ALA A 470 15.56 7.74 11.17
C ALA A 470 15.26 6.70 12.26
N ALA A 471 15.52 5.42 12.02
CA ALA A 471 15.28 4.33 12.97
C ALA A 471 16.53 3.86 13.73
N SER A 472 17.66 4.48 13.46
CA SER A 472 18.95 4.23 14.15
C SER A 472 19.01 4.89 15.52
#